data_a2d72cef8da759f32f4580471b45c780
#
_entry.id   a2d72cef8da759f32f4580471b45c780
#
_cell.length_a   1.000
_cell.length_b   1.000
_cell.length_c   1.000
_cell.angle_alpha   90.00
_cell.angle_beta   90.00
_cell.angle_gamma   90.00
#
_symmetry.space_group_name_H-M   'P 1'
#
loop_
_entity.id
_entity.type
_entity.pdbx_description
1 polymer ?
#
loop_
_entity_poly.entity_id
_entity_poly.type
_entity_poly.pdbx_seq_one_letter_code
_entity_poly.pdbx_strand_id
1 'polypeptide(L)'
;MTATKQTGRAGEDTACRYLAGKGYTILDRNYTVRYGELDIIARRADTVVFIEVKTRRSASYARACEAVSKSKQRKLIAAASIWLAESGYDGDTRFDVIEVYSDGTVEHIEHAFWVS
;
A
#
# COMPACT_ATOMS: atom_id res chain seq x y z
N MET A 1 17.82 0.76 -15.13
CA MET A 1 16.56 1.07 -14.42
C MET A 1 15.79 2.12 -15.17
N THR A 2 14.51 1.92 -15.30
CA THR A 2 13.66 2.87 -15.99
C THR A 2 13.28 4.01 -15.04
N ALA A 3 12.94 5.18 -15.63
CA ALA A 3 12.48 6.31 -14.84
C ALA A 3 11.20 5.97 -14.07
N THR A 4 10.33 5.16 -14.66
CA THR A 4 9.10 4.74 -14.00
C THR A 4 9.38 3.99 -12.70
N LYS A 5 10.35 3.07 -12.74
CA LYS A 5 10.71 2.29 -11.56
C LYS A 5 11.31 3.18 -10.48
N GLN A 6 12.13 4.15 -10.86
CA GLN A 6 12.71 5.08 -9.90
C GLN A 6 11.63 5.96 -9.28
N THR A 7 10.66 6.41 -10.08
CA THR A 7 9.55 7.21 -9.60
C THR A 7 8.72 6.42 -8.59
N GLY A 8 8.45 5.15 -8.89
CA GLY A 8 7.70 4.31 -7.97
C GLY A 8 8.42 4.13 -6.65
N ARG A 9 9.74 3.93 -6.71
CA ARG A 9 10.54 3.76 -5.51
C ARG A 9 10.53 5.02 -4.65
N ALA A 10 10.65 6.20 -5.27
CA ALA A 10 10.60 7.46 -4.55
C ALA A 10 9.25 7.67 -3.86
N GLY A 11 8.16 7.29 -4.53
CA GLY A 11 6.84 7.37 -3.94
C GLY A 11 6.69 6.43 -2.75
N GLU A 12 7.21 5.22 -2.86
CA GLU A 12 7.18 4.27 -1.75
C GLU A 12 7.98 4.77 -0.56
N ASP A 13 9.14 5.38 -0.82
CA ASP A 13 9.96 5.96 0.26
C ASP A 13 9.19 7.05 0.98
N THR A 14 8.52 7.92 0.25
CA THR A 14 7.69 8.97 0.83
C THR A 14 6.57 8.38 1.68
N ALA A 15 5.90 7.36 1.15
CA ALA A 15 4.82 6.70 1.88
C ALA A 15 5.35 6.06 3.17
N CYS A 16 6.52 5.44 3.13
CA CYS A 16 7.11 4.83 4.32
C CYS A 16 7.43 5.87 5.39
N ARG A 17 7.98 7.02 4.99
CA ARG A 17 8.26 8.09 5.94
C ARG A 17 6.97 8.63 6.56
N TYR A 18 5.94 8.80 5.74
CA TYR A 18 4.64 9.23 6.21
C TYR A 18 4.10 8.25 7.26
N LEU A 19 4.14 6.96 6.94
CA LEU A 19 3.62 5.93 7.85
C LEU A 19 4.41 5.89 9.16
N ALA A 20 5.73 5.97 9.07
CA ALA A 20 6.57 5.97 10.27
C ALA A 20 6.22 7.15 11.17
N GLY A 21 5.97 8.31 10.57
CA GLY A 21 5.56 9.50 11.32
C GLY A 21 4.20 9.36 11.98
N LYS A 22 3.36 8.44 11.49
CA LYS A 22 2.04 8.16 12.06
C LYS A 22 2.05 6.99 13.05
N GLY A 23 3.23 6.48 13.37
CA GLY A 23 3.36 5.42 14.36
C GLY A 23 3.30 4.02 13.78
N TYR A 24 3.39 3.88 12.48
CA TYR A 24 3.46 2.56 11.85
C TYR A 24 4.87 2.03 11.83
N THR A 25 5.01 0.72 12.00
CA THR A 25 6.27 0.02 11.78
C THR A 25 6.19 -0.64 10.41
N ILE A 26 7.18 -0.40 9.57
CA ILE A 26 7.22 -1.02 8.25
C ILE A 26 7.75 -2.45 8.42
N LEU A 27 6.93 -3.42 8.05
CA LEU A 27 7.28 -4.84 8.19
C LEU A 27 7.95 -5.38 6.94
N ASP A 28 7.51 -4.94 5.77
CA ASP A 28 8.05 -5.43 4.51
C ASP A 28 7.73 -4.43 3.40
N ARG A 29 8.52 -4.48 2.33
CA ARG A 29 8.33 -3.63 1.15
C ARG A 29 8.47 -4.49 -0.09
N ASN A 30 7.65 -4.20 -1.10
CA ASN A 30 7.73 -4.87 -2.40
C ASN A 30 7.65 -6.39 -2.24
N TYR A 31 6.69 -6.81 -1.43
CA TYR A 31 6.47 -8.23 -1.20
C TYR A 31 5.80 -8.82 -2.44
N THR A 32 6.53 -9.61 -3.18
CA THR A 32 6.09 -10.13 -4.46
C THR A 32 5.88 -11.64 -4.37
N VAL A 33 4.73 -12.09 -4.82
CA VAL A 33 4.41 -13.50 -4.94
C VAL A 33 3.91 -13.75 -6.36
N ARG A 34 3.68 -15.01 -6.68
CA ARG A 34 3.25 -15.40 -8.03
C ARG A 34 2.01 -14.65 -8.49
N TYR A 35 1.10 -14.37 -7.58
CA TYR A 35 -0.23 -13.85 -7.94
C TYR A 35 -0.37 -12.35 -7.72
N GLY A 36 0.62 -11.69 -7.16
CA GLY A 36 0.50 -10.25 -6.94
C GLY A 36 1.65 -9.68 -6.14
N GLU A 37 1.54 -8.38 -5.86
CA GLU A 37 2.58 -7.66 -5.13
C GLU A 37 1.92 -6.70 -4.15
N LEU A 38 2.53 -6.57 -2.98
CA LEU A 38 2.16 -5.57 -1.98
C LEU A 38 3.29 -4.58 -1.86
N ASP A 39 2.99 -3.30 -2.05
CA ASP A 39 4.02 -2.27 -2.02
C ASP A 39 4.60 -2.10 -0.63
N ILE A 40 3.74 -2.04 0.39
CA ILE A 40 4.16 -1.88 1.77
C ILE A 40 3.27 -2.75 2.66
N ILE A 41 3.90 -3.40 3.63
CA ILE A 41 3.19 -4.07 4.73
C ILE A 41 3.63 -3.37 6.00
N ALA A 42 2.69 -2.83 6.77
CA ALA A 42 3.00 -2.07 7.97
C ALA A 42 2.10 -2.50 9.11
N ARG A 43 2.50 -2.13 10.31
CA ARG A 43 1.72 -2.48 11.51
C ARG A 43 1.66 -1.28 12.43
N ARG A 44 0.47 -1.05 12.98
CA ARG A 44 0.28 -0.09 14.06
C ARG A 44 -0.66 -0.73 15.06
N ALA A 45 -0.23 -0.79 16.33
CA ALA A 45 -0.96 -1.47 17.40
C ALA A 45 -1.26 -2.91 16.98
N ASP A 46 -2.52 -3.30 16.94
CA ASP A 46 -2.92 -4.67 16.66
C ASP A 46 -3.40 -4.86 15.23
N THR A 47 -3.10 -3.90 14.34
CA THR A 47 -3.57 -3.97 12.96
C THR A 47 -2.40 -4.01 11.99
N VAL A 48 -2.37 -5.02 11.13
CA VAL A 48 -1.46 -5.07 9.99
C VAL A 48 -2.18 -4.50 8.78
N VAL A 49 -1.50 -3.61 8.08
CA VAL A 49 -2.07 -2.88 6.95
C VAL A 49 -1.29 -3.22 5.69
N PHE A 50 -2.02 -3.63 4.66
CA PHE A 50 -1.44 -3.91 3.34
C PHE A 50 -1.73 -2.68 2.47
N ILE A 51 -0.69 -2.07 1.94
CA ILE A 51 -0.78 -0.74 1.35
C ILE A 51 -0.33 -0.78 -0.10
N GLU A 52 -1.16 -0.24 -0.97
CA GLU A 52 -0.78 0.04 -2.33
C GLU A 52 -0.43 1.52 -2.44
N VAL A 53 0.72 1.82 -3.03
CA VAL A 53 1.19 3.18 -3.23
C VAL A 53 0.94 3.57 -4.68
N LYS A 54 0.28 4.71 -4.88
CA LYS A 54 0.05 5.28 -6.21
C LYS A 54 0.72 6.63 -6.27
N THR A 55 1.51 6.85 -7.32
CA THR A 55 2.11 8.15 -7.55
C THR A 55 1.26 8.91 -8.55
N ARG A 56 1.04 10.19 -8.27
CA ARG A 56 0.20 11.05 -9.07
C ARG A 56 0.98 12.31 -9.44
N ARG A 57 0.71 12.84 -10.63
CA ARG A 57 1.34 14.07 -11.07
C ARG A 57 0.85 15.27 -10.31
N SER A 58 -0.46 15.34 -10.11
CA SER A 58 -1.10 16.51 -9.56
C SER A 58 -2.36 16.09 -8.85
N ALA A 59 -2.62 16.73 -7.71
CA ALA A 59 -3.82 16.48 -6.94
C ALA A 59 -5.07 16.81 -7.75
N SER A 60 -4.97 17.77 -8.69
CA SER A 60 -6.13 18.18 -9.48
C SER A 60 -6.63 17.08 -10.41
N TYR A 61 -5.78 16.15 -10.79
CA TYR A 61 -6.17 15.02 -11.63
C TYR A 61 -6.48 13.77 -10.82
N ALA A 62 -6.13 13.77 -9.56
CA ALA A 62 -6.32 12.61 -8.75
C ALA A 62 -7.78 12.49 -8.36
N ARG A 63 -8.21 11.28 -8.28
CA ARG A 63 -9.47 10.94 -7.65
C ARG A 63 -9.14 10.08 -6.47
N ALA A 64 -9.02 10.70 -5.31
CA ALA A 64 -8.73 9.96 -4.09
C ALA A 64 -9.70 8.81 -3.93
N CYS A 65 -10.90 9.00 -4.44
CA CYS A 65 -11.93 7.99 -4.38
C CYS A 65 -11.89 7.02 -5.56
N GLU A 66 -10.91 7.13 -6.44
CA GLU A 66 -10.81 6.20 -7.56
C GLU A 66 -10.59 4.79 -7.02
N ALA A 67 -11.55 3.94 -7.22
CA ALA A 67 -11.56 2.63 -6.61
C ALA A 67 -10.48 1.73 -7.20
N VAL A 68 -9.91 0.89 -6.36
CA VAL A 68 -9.05 -0.20 -6.82
C VAL A 68 -9.93 -1.20 -7.55
N SER A 69 -9.55 -1.62 -8.76
CA SER A 69 -10.35 -2.55 -9.54
C SER A 69 -10.51 -3.88 -8.83
N LYS A 70 -11.57 -4.60 -9.13
CA LYS A 70 -11.80 -5.92 -8.53
C LYS A 70 -10.66 -6.88 -8.86
N SER A 71 -10.12 -6.81 -10.07
CA SER A 71 -8.99 -7.64 -10.46
C SER A 71 -7.77 -7.35 -9.59
N LYS A 72 -7.47 -6.07 -9.38
CA LYS A 72 -6.34 -5.67 -8.54
C LYS A 72 -6.59 -6.06 -7.09
N GLN A 73 -7.81 -5.90 -6.59
CA GLN A 73 -8.15 -6.30 -5.23
C GLN A 73 -7.88 -7.78 -5.01
N ARG A 74 -8.27 -8.63 -5.98
CA ARG A 74 -8.03 -10.06 -5.86
C ARG A 74 -6.54 -10.38 -5.77
N LYS A 75 -5.72 -9.67 -6.54
CA LYS A 75 -4.27 -9.87 -6.50
C LYS A 75 -3.67 -9.43 -5.17
N LEU A 76 -4.14 -8.31 -4.64
CA LEU A 76 -3.67 -7.82 -3.35
C LEU A 76 -4.07 -8.77 -2.23
N ILE A 77 -5.30 -9.26 -2.26
CA ILE A 77 -5.80 -10.21 -1.27
C ILE A 77 -5.01 -11.52 -1.32
N ALA A 78 -4.70 -11.99 -2.53
CA ALA A 78 -3.92 -13.22 -2.67
C ALA A 78 -2.53 -13.07 -2.07
N ALA A 79 -1.85 -11.96 -2.34
CA ALA A 79 -0.53 -11.71 -1.78
C ALA A 79 -0.58 -11.57 -0.27
N ALA A 80 -1.59 -10.85 0.24
CA ALA A 80 -1.76 -10.68 1.68
C ALA A 80 -2.03 -12.01 2.38
N SER A 81 -2.82 -12.87 1.76
CA SER A 81 -3.12 -14.19 2.33
C SER A 81 -1.86 -15.03 2.48
N ILE A 82 -0.98 -14.98 1.50
CA ILE A 82 0.29 -15.71 1.56
C ILE A 82 1.17 -15.15 2.68
N TRP A 83 1.26 -13.82 2.76
CA TRP A 83 2.05 -13.18 3.81
C TRP A 83 1.53 -13.56 5.21
N LEU A 84 0.20 -13.55 5.38
CA LEU A 84 -0.41 -13.91 6.65
C LEU A 84 -0.09 -15.37 7.04
N ALA A 85 -0.16 -16.27 6.04
CA ALA A 85 0.16 -17.67 6.30
C ALA A 85 1.62 -17.83 6.70
N GLU A 86 2.52 -17.12 6.05
CA GLU A 86 3.95 -17.21 6.32
C GLU A 86 4.33 -16.59 7.65
N SER A 87 3.70 -15.47 8.00
CA SER A 87 4.05 -14.72 9.20
C SER A 87 3.42 -15.28 10.47
N GLY A 88 2.31 -16.01 10.33
CA GLY A 88 1.57 -16.50 11.48
C GLY A 88 0.75 -15.44 12.19
N TYR A 89 0.65 -14.24 11.62
CA TYR A 89 -0.15 -13.19 12.22
C TYR A 89 -1.63 -13.51 12.10
N ASP A 90 -2.38 -13.35 13.19
CA ASP A 90 -3.82 -13.65 13.20
C ASP A 90 -4.67 -12.50 13.76
N GLY A 91 -4.09 -11.31 13.86
CA GLY A 91 -4.81 -10.13 14.32
C GLY A 91 -5.59 -9.44 13.21
N ASP A 92 -5.96 -8.19 13.47
CA ASP A 92 -6.73 -7.41 12.51
C ASP A 92 -5.88 -7.04 11.30
N THR A 93 -6.55 -6.92 10.16
CA THR A 93 -5.91 -6.50 8.92
C THR A 93 -6.75 -5.44 8.22
N ARG A 94 -6.08 -4.67 7.37
CA ARG A 94 -6.72 -3.58 6.64
C ARG A 94 -5.99 -3.37 5.32
N PHE A 95 -6.74 -3.02 4.27
CA PHE A 95 -6.16 -2.68 2.97
C PHE A 95 -6.30 -1.18 2.75
N ASP A 96 -5.17 -0.52 2.56
CA ASP A 96 -5.13 0.93 2.38
C ASP A 96 -4.50 1.29 1.04
N VAL A 97 -4.77 2.50 0.59
CA VAL A 97 -4.08 3.10 -0.55
C VAL A 97 -3.44 4.39 -0.07
N ILE A 98 -2.19 4.61 -0.45
CA ILE A 98 -1.54 5.90 -0.22
C ILE A 98 -1.22 6.50 -1.58
N GLU A 99 -1.71 7.70 -1.82
CA GLU A 99 -1.40 8.45 -3.02
C GLU A 99 -0.32 9.47 -2.69
N VAL A 100 0.73 9.48 -3.49
CA VAL A 100 1.85 10.39 -3.33
C VAL A 100 1.88 11.29 -4.55
N TYR A 101 1.78 12.59 -4.34
CA TYR A 101 1.74 13.56 -5.42
C TYR A 101 3.14 14.13 -5.69
N SER A 102 3.34 14.62 -6.90
CA SER A 102 4.65 15.12 -7.31
C SER A 102 5.15 16.28 -6.46
N ASP A 103 4.24 17.00 -5.79
CA ASP A 103 4.61 18.09 -4.90
C ASP A 103 4.94 17.62 -3.48
N GLY A 104 4.95 16.31 -3.25
CA GLY A 104 5.25 15.74 -1.96
C GLY A 104 4.03 15.53 -1.06
N THR A 105 2.86 15.96 -1.50
CA THR A 105 1.64 15.77 -0.73
C THR A 105 1.26 14.28 -0.70
N VAL A 106 0.73 13.84 0.43
CA VAL A 106 0.31 12.45 0.62
C VAL A 106 -1.15 12.42 1.00
N GLU A 107 -1.89 11.52 0.39
CA GLU A 107 -3.27 11.24 0.79
C GLU A 107 -3.40 9.78 1.14
N HIS A 108 -3.89 9.49 2.33
CA HIS A 108 -3.98 8.14 2.87
C HIS A 108 -5.45 7.74 2.92
N ILE A 109 -5.80 6.70 2.18
CA ILE A 109 -7.17 6.20 2.11
C ILE A 109 -7.20 4.89 2.89
N GLU A 110 -7.74 4.94 4.10
CA GLU A 110 -7.86 3.76 4.95
C GLU A 110 -9.07 2.95 4.53
N HIS A 111 -8.98 1.64 4.66
CA HIS A 111 -10.06 0.74 4.27
C HIS A 111 -10.49 0.99 2.81
N ALA A 112 -9.50 1.02 1.92
CA ALA A 112 -9.79 1.33 0.52
C ALA A 112 -10.73 0.32 -0.12
N PHE A 113 -10.75 -0.90 0.39
CA PHE A 113 -11.72 -1.91 0.00
C PHE A 113 -11.81 -2.97 1.10
N TRP A 114 -12.87 -3.76 1.05
CA TRP A 114 -13.14 -4.79 2.04
C TRP A 114 -13.02 -6.16 1.39
N VAL A 115 -12.55 -7.12 2.18
CA VAL A 115 -12.57 -8.52 1.76
C VAL A 115 -13.98 -9.01 1.99
N SER A 116 -14.60 -9.52 0.92
CA SER A 116 -15.97 -10.02 1.01
C SER A 116 -16.02 -11.50 0.66
#